data_8cf2115d8d92bc58fdd2af624f8128fa
#
_entry.id   8cf2115d8d92bc58fdd2af624f8128fa
#
_cell.length_a   1.000
_cell.length_b   1.000
_cell.length_c   1.000
_cell.angle_alpha   90.00
_cell.angle_beta   90.00
_cell.angle_gamma   90.00
#
_symmetry.space_group_name_H-M   'P 1'
#
loop_
_entity.id
_entity.type
_entity.pdbx_description
1 polymer ?
#
loop_
_entity_poly.entity_id
_entity_poly.type
_entity_poly.pdbx_seq_one_letter_code
_entity_poly.pdbx_strand_id
1 'polypeptide(L)'
;MRRALARVFDATKAENCIPISGKDRLLMTQIAFFDDPARCAQKANEFADELEQRIADGVSVFPEGTKRILITGTPMAIPYMKLETDYSQSDAGQFETRIAAFIEML
;
A
#
# COMPACT_ATOMS: atom_id res chain seq x y z
N MET A 1 -10.11 8.15 -13.87
CA MET A 1 -9.02 7.41 -13.21
C MET A 1 -8.35 8.19 -12.07
N ARG A 2 -7.84 9.38 -12.30
CA ARG A 2 -7.16 10.18 -11.25
C ARG A 2 -7.99 10.37 -9.98
N ARG A 3 -9.28 10.68 -10.11
CA ARG A 3 -10.20 10.83 -8.96
C ARG A 3 -10.41 9.51 -8.20
N ALA A 4 -10.51 8.39 -8.91
CA ALA A 4 -10.68 7.09 -8.28
C ALA A 4 -9.45 6.69 -7.47
N LEU A 5 -8.25 6.90 -8.01
CA LEU A 5 -7.00 6.66 -7.29
C LEU A 5 -6.83 7.61 -6.09
N ALA A 6 -7.30 8.86 -6.20
CA ALA A 6 -7.30 9.80 -5.10
C ALA A 6 -8.19 9.31 -3.93
N ARG A 7 -9.37 8.76 -4.22
CA ARG A 7 -10.25 8.15 -3.21
C ARG A 7 -9.56 7.01 -2.46
N VAL A 8 -8.89 6.11 -3.20
CA VAL A 8 -8.11 5.02 -2.58
C VAL A 8 -7.00 5.56 -1.69
N PHE A 9 -6.31 6.60 -2.15
CA PHE A 9 -5.28 7.27 -1.36
C PHE A 9 -5.86 7.93 -0.10
N ASP A 10 -6.99 8.60 -0.20
CA ASP A 10 -7.62 9.27 0.94
C ASP A 10 -8.10 8.25 1.99
N ALA A 11 -8.52 7.06 1.58
CA ALA A 11 -8.85 5.98 2.51
C ALA A 11 -7.66 5.58 3.40
N THR A 12 -6.43 5.73 2.94
CA THR A 12 -5.23 5.42 3.74
C THR A 12 -5.02 6.39 4.90
N LYS A 13 -5.69 7.53 4.89
CA LYS A 13 -5.60 8.57 5.93
C LYS A 13 -6.55 8.35 7.09
N ALA A 14 -7.37 7.31 7.06
CA ALA A 14 -8.32 7.03 8.15
C ALA A 14 -7.60 6.92 9.50
N GLU A 15 -8.10 7.61 10.51
CA GLU A 15 -7.45 7.67 11.82
C GLU A 15 -7.83 6.49 12.71
N ASN A 16 -9.05 5.96 12.55
CA ASN A 16 -9.63 4.92 13.40
C ASN A 16 -9.24 3.50 13.00
N CYS A 17 -8.77 3.30 11.77
CA CYS A 17 -8.37 1.98 11.29
C CYS A 17 -7.38 2.08 10.12
N ILE A 18 -6.81 0.94 9.74
CA ILE A 18 -5.93 0.80 8.58
C ILE A 18 -6.65 -0.11 7.57
N PRO A 19 -7.44 0.44 6.64
CA PRO A 19 -8.31 -0.34 5.77
C PRO A 19 -7.57 -1.08 4.65
N ILE A 20 -6.35 -0.67 4.33
CA ILE A 20 -5.55 -1.22 3.23
C ILE A 20 -4.07 -1.30 3.63
N SER A 21 -3.38 -2.34 3.18
CA SER A 21 -1.93 -2.46 3.34
C SER A 21 -1.18 -1.52 2.39
N GLY A 22 0.01 -1.10 2.76
CA GLY A 22 0.88 -0.31 1.88
C GLY A 22 1.23 -1.05 0.57
N LYS A 23 1.37 -2.38 0.65
CA LYS A 23 1.60 -3.24 -0.51
C LYS A 23 0.45 -3.16 -1.52
N ASP A 24 -0.78 -3.34 -1.06
CA ASP A 24 -1.95 -3.34 -1.92
C ASP A 24 -2.21 -1.95 -2.51
N ARG A 25 -1.96 -0.90 -1.72
CA ARG A 25 -2.04 0.48 -2.21
C ARG A 25 -1.03 0.75 -3.32
N LEU A 26 0.22 0.30 -3.16
CA LEU A 26 1.25 0.44 -4.18
C LEU A 26 0.88 -0.33 -5.44
N LEU A 27 0.36 -1.55 -5.30
CA LEU A 27 -0.11 -2.36 -6.41
C LEU A 27 -1.21 -1.64 -7.20
N MET A 28 -2.21 -1.05 -6.53
CA MET A 28 -3.25 -0.25 -7.18
C MET A 28 -2.69 0.92 -7.98
N THR A 29 -1.69 1.59 -7.43
CA THR A 29 -1.02 2.71 -8.12
C THR A 29 -0.27 2.24 -9.36
N GLN A 30 0.42 1.11 -9.27
CA GLN A 30 1.20 0.55 -10.38
C GLN A 30 0.31 -0.01 -11.50
N ILE A 31 -0.78 -0.67 -11.19
CA ILE A 31 -1.72 -1.20 -12.18
C ILE A 31 -2.24 -0.07 -13.10
N ALA A 32 -2.41 1.13 -12.56
CA ALA A 32 -2.87 2.28 -13.33
C ALA A 32 -1.96 2.64 -14.53
N PHE A 33 -0.71 2.19 -14.54
CA PHE A 33 0.22 2.42 -15.66
C PHE A 33 0.11 1.37 -16.76
N PHE A 34 -0.52 0.22 -16.49
CA PHE A 34 -0.50 -0.94 -17.39
C PHE A 34 -1.89 -1.36 -17.87
N ASP A 35 -2.93 -1.01 -17.13
CA ASP A 35 -4.28 -1.41 -17.44
C ASP A 35 -5.02 -0.39 -18.29
N ASP A 36 -6.13 -0.82 -18.93
CA ASP A 36 -7.04 0.08 -19.62
C ASP A 36 -7.57 1.15 -18.65
N PRO A 37 -7.46 2.45 -18.99
CA PRO A 37 -7.84 3.52 -18.09
C PRO A 37 -9.30 3.48 -17.63
N ALA A 38 -10.23 3.09 -18.48
CA ALA A 38 -11.66 3.01 -18.14
C ALA A 38 -11.92 1.87 -17.14
N ARG A 39 -11.36 0.70 -17.42
CA ARG A 39 -11.46 -0.47 -16.54
C ARG A 39 -10.77 -0.22 -15.20
N CYS A 40 -9.58 0.38 -15.22
CA CYS A 40 -8.85 0.75 -14.02
C CYS A 40 -9.65 1.74 -13.18
N ALA A 41 -10.27 2.75 -13.78
CA ALA A 41 -11.10 3.72 -13.08
C ALA A 41 -12.31 3.07 -12.42
N GLN A 42 -12.98 2.16 -13.12
CA GLN A 42 -14.12 1.42 -12.56
C GLN A 42 -13.68 0.58 -11.36
N LYS A 43 -12.64 -0.24 -11.53
CA LYS A 43 -12.14 -1.11 -10.46
C LYS A 43 -11.61 -0.32 -9.26
N ALA A 44 -10.95 0.79 -9.49
CA ALA A 44 -10.48 1.66 -8.42
C ALA A 44 -11.64 2.30 -7.64
N ASN A 45 -12.74 2.67 -8.31
CA ASN A 45 -13.93 3.15 -7.62
C ASN A 45 -14.61 2.05 -6.80
N GLU A 46 -14.79 0.85 -7.35
CA GLU A 46 -15.34 -0.30 -6.63
C GLU A 46 -14.50 -0.59 -5.37
N PHE A 47 -13.19 -0.56 -5.51
CA PHE A 47 -12.27 -0.77 -4.40
C PHE A 47 -12.32 0.37 -3.38
N ALA A 48 -12.43 1.62 -3.81
CA ALA A 48 -12.60 2.75 -2.90
C ALA A 48 -13.89 2.64 -2.09
N ASP A 49 -14.99 2.21 -2.72
CA ASP A 49 -16.26 1.97 -2.02
C ASP A 49 -16.09 0.88 -0.94
N GLU A 50 -15.38 -0.20 -1.24
CA GLU A 50 -15.05 -1.24 -0.27
C GLU A 50 -14.21 -0.71 0.89
N LEU A 51 -13.20 0.12 0.60
CA LEU A 51 -12.37 0.73 1.64
C LEU A 51 -13.15 1.67 2.54
N GLU A 52 -14.04 2.48 1.96
CA GLU A 52 -14.93 3.37 2.72
C GLU A 52 -15.85 2.57 3.64
N GLN A 53 -16.36 1.43 3.17
CA GLN A 53 -17.15 0.52 3.99
C GLN A 53 -16.32 -0.09 5.13
N ARG A 54 -15.09 -0.52 4.86
CA ARG A 54 -14.18 -1.01 5.90
C ARG A 54 -13.91 0.03 6.98
N ILE A 55 -13.74 1.29 6.58
CA ILE A 55 -13.55 2.41 7.53
C ILE A 55 -14.79 2.60 8.39
N ALA A 56 -15.99 2.56 7.80
CA ALA A 56 -17.26 2.66 8.54
C ALA A 56 -17.43 1.51 9.54
N ASP A 57 -17.02 0.31 9.17
CA ASP A 57 -17.09 -0.89 10.00
C ASP A 57 -15.93 -1.01 11.00
N GLY A 58 -14.92 -0.14 10.91
CA GLY A 58 -13.74 -0.17 11.77
C GLY A 58 -12.80 -1.36 11.48
N VAL A 59 -12.86 -1.94 10.28
CA VAL A 59 -12.01 -3.07 9.89
C VAL A 59 -10.59 -2.60 9.60
N SER A 60 -9.61 -3.23 10.24
CA SER A 60 -8.20 -2.93 10.05
C SER A 60 -7.42 -4.17 9.63
N VAL A 61 -6.50 -4.02 8.66
CA VAL A 61 -5.63 -5.12 8.20
C VAL A 61 -4.40 -5.31 9.09
N PHE A 62 -4.14 -4.37 9.99
CA PHE A 62 -3.07 -4.44 10.97
C PHE A 62 -3.60 -4.23 12.39
N PRO A 63 -2.89 -4.75 13.42
CA PRO A 63 -3.27 -4.54 14.82
C PRO A 63 -3.34 -3.06 15.19
N GLU A 64 -4.16 -2.74 16.19
CA GLU A 64 -4.19 -1.41 16.77
C GLU A 64 -2.81 -1.02 17.30
N GLY A 65 -2.44 0.25 17.12
CA GLY A 65 -1.13 0.77 17.53
C GLY A 65 -0.01 0.53 16.52
N THR A 66 -0.29 -0.13 15.37
CA THR A 66 0.70 -0.24 14.29
C THR A 66 1.08 1.12 13.76
N LYS A 67 2.39 1.38 13.71
CA LYS A 67 2.94 2.65 13.26
C LYS A 67 2.75 2.84 11.76
N ARG A 68 2.45 4.06 11.36
CA ARG A 68 2.34 4.46 9.95
C ARG A 68 3.63 5.11 9.50
N ILE A 69 4.15 4.65 8.37
CA ILE A 69 5.38 5.15 7.78
C ILE A 69 5.05 5.67 6.39
N LEU A 70 5.43 6.91 6.11
CA LEU A 70 5.36 7.47 4.77
C LEU A 70 6.66 7.15 4.03
N ILE A 71 6.51 6.46 2.90
CA ILE A 71 7.61 6.23 1.96
C ILE A 71 7.38 7.16 0.76
N THR A 72 8.37 7.96 0.44
CA THR A 72 8.35 8.88 -0.71
C THR A 72 9.64 8.77 -1.49
N GLY A 73 9.60 9.13 -2.76
CA GLY A 73 10.78 9.08 -3.63
C GLY A 73 10.43 8.63 -5.04
N THR A 74 11.43 8.17 -5.76
CA THR A 74 11.26 7.65 -7.12
C THR A 74 10.40 6.38 -7.09
N PRO A 75 9.38 6.25 -7.99
CA PRO A 75 8.58 5.04 -8.09
C PRO A 75 9.45 3.81 -8.34
N MET A 76 9.25 2.78 -7.54
CA MET A 76 9.92 1.49 -7.74
C MET A 76 9.13 0.69 -8.77
N ALA A 77 9.73 0.46 -9.95
CA ALA A 77 9.06 -0.27 -11.02
C ALA A 77 8.74 -1.72 -10.66
N ILE A 78 9.61 -2.36 -9.87
CA ILE A 78 9.51 -3.78 -9.51
C ILE A 78 9.90 -3.99 -8.03
N PRO A 79 9.24 -3.35 -7.08
CA PRO A 79 9.66 -3.42 -5.68
C PRO A 79 9.51 -4.84 -5.10
N TYR A 80 8.48 -5.56 -5.49
CA TYR A 80 8.22 -6.92 -4.98
C TYR A 80 9.13 -7.95 -5.60
N MET A 81 9.30 -7.91 -6.92
CA MET A 81 10.17 -8.85 -7.62
C MET A 81 11.61 -8.72 -7.13
N LYS A 82 12.06 -7.51 -6.90
CA LYS A 82 13.39 -7.28 -6.35
C LYS A 82 13.52 -7.83 -4.93
N LEU A 83 12.57 -7.55 -4.07
CA LEU A 83 12.55 -8.10 -2.72
C LEU A 83 12.48 -9.62 -2.73
N GLU A 84 11.63 -10.22 -3.56
CA GLU A 84 11.49 -11.67 -3.65
C GLU A 84 12.70 -12.36 -4.27
N THR A 85 13.32 -11.76 -5.27
CA THR A 85 14.49 -12.35 -5.94
C THR A 85 15.78 -12.13 -5.16
N ASP A 86 15.93 -10.98 -4.55
CA ASP A 86 17.13 -10.67 -3.76
C ASP A 86 17.10 -11.36 -2.38
N TYR A 87 15.96 -11.89 -1.95
CA TYR A 87 15.83 -12.65 -0.72
C TYR A 87 16.69 -13.92 -0.68
N SER A 88 17.00 -14.47 -1.80
CA SER A 88 17.95 -15.59 -1.89
C SER A 88 19.38 -15.17 -1.59
N GLN A 89 19.65 -13.88 -1.60
CA GLN A 89 20.94 -13.28 -1.33
C GLN A 89 20.96 -12.59 0.04
N SER A 90 22.13 -12.49 0.63
CA SER A 90 22.31 -11.93 1.97
C SER A 90 21.78 -10.49 2.15
N ASP A 91 21.67 -9.74 1.08
CA ASP A 91 21.30 -8.33 1.13
C ASP A 91 19.83 -8.09 1.51
N ALA A 92 18.94 -9.00 1.13
CA ALA A 92 17.51 -8.86 1.46
C ALA A 92 17.23 -9.11 2.95
N GLY A 93 17.89 -10.09 3.54
CA GLY A 93 17.81 -10.31 4.99
C GLY A 93 18.32 -9.12 5.78
N GLN A 94 19.38 -8.45 5.31
CA GLN A 94 19.89 -7.21 5.90
C GLN A 94 18.90 -6.06 5.75
N PHE A 95 18.24 -5.94 4.61
CA PHE A 95 17.22 -4.91 4.38
C PHE A 95 16.03 -5.06 5.32
N GLU A 96 15.50 -6.26 5.49
CA GLU A 96 14.44 -6.53 6.47
C GLU A 96 14.85 -6.19 7.89
N THR A 97 16.05 -6.60 8.28
CA THR A 97 16.59 -6.29 9.60
C THR A 97 16.71 -4.79 9.83
N ARG A 98 17.14 -4.03 8.82
CA ARG A 98 17.22 -2.57 8.89
C ARG A 98 15.85 -1.91 9.00
N ILE A 99 14.86 -2.38 8.23
CA ILE A 99 13.49 -1.87 8.31
C ILE A 99 12.89 -2.18 9.68
N ALA A 100 13.05 -3.39 10.20
CA ALA A 100 12.57 -3.76 11.52
C ALA A 100 13.21 -2.89 12.63
N ALA A 101 14.53 -2.68 12.58
CA ALA A 101 15.23 -1.82 13.51
C ALA A 101 14.77 -0.36 13.42
N PHE A 102 14.54 0.15 12.22
CA PHE A 102 14.00 1.50 12.01
C PHE A 102 12.61 1.66 12.60
N ILE A 103 11.74 0.68 12.42
CA ILE A 103 10.38 0.68 12.99
C ILE A 103 10.44 0.67 14.52
N GLU A 104 11.34 -0.10 15.13
CA GLU A 104 11.52 -0.13 16.59
C GLU A 104 11.99 1.21 17.14
N MET A 105 12.77 1.98 16.38
CA MET A 105 13.23 3.31 16.75
C MET A 105 12.14 4.38 16.76
N LEU A 106 11.06 4.17 16.03
CA LEU A 106 9.94 5.11 15.96
C LEU A 106 9.03 5.00 17.19
#